data_0ab8263aa95b44b4bac8609869c5a1e1
#
_entry.id   0ab8263aa95b44b4bac8609869c5a1e1
#
_cell.length_a   1.000
_cell.length_b   1.000
_cell.length_c   1.000
_cell.angle_alpha   90.00
_cell.angle_beta   90.00
_cell.angle_gamma   90.00
#
_symmetry.space_group_name_H-M   'P 1'
#
loop_
_entity.id
_entity.type
_entity.pdbx_description
1 polymer ?
#
loop_
_entity_poly.entity_id
_entity_poly.type
_entity_poly.pdbx_seq_one_letter_code
_entity_poly.pdbx_strand_id
1 'polypeptide(L)'
;RDLIFLWQVAFQEEKRAARFYFTNFFHPEECLVVVEEGKPVSMLQMLPGKISLRNNQKVPAQYVFACATLPEYRGQGLMKQLLSKAEQVGFERGDWYSIILPASEGLYHFYELSGYSTCLKVGRADFSYEELKKISDGFLAQNNLPDIPRLNQVRNRILKEVPGSMLWNQQGFWRAIRFGAVYGSHLIAQKNAYALAYMENADCQIPELMSSESDFPQLMASVLAKMPAKIYHLRMPIGPFSQFEISFGMGKALREKKLSEVEGGYLGLAMD
;
A
#
# COMPACT_ATOMS: atom_id res chain seq x y z
N ARG A 1 17.18 -13.88 11.21
CA ARG A 1 18.19 -14.12 10.16
C ARG A 1 17.59 -14.93 9.02
N ASP A 2 16.88 -16.01 9.33
CA ASP A 2 16.33 -16.94 8.33
C ASP A 2 15.13 -16.37 7.55
N LEU A 3 14.30 -15.53 8.19
CA LEU A 3 13.24 -14.81 7.50
C LEU A 3 13.78 -13.80 6.48
N ILE A 4 14.95 -13.20 6.73
CA ILE A 4 15.63 -12.33 5.76
C ILE A 4 16.06 -13.14 4.53
N PHE A 5 16.56 -14.35 4.72
CA PHE A 5 16.91 -15.25 3.63
C PHE A 5 15.68 -15.67 2.82
N LEU A 6 14.60 -16.09 3.50
CA LEU A 6 13.34 -16.44 2.85
C LEU A 6 12.80 -15.28 2.00
N TRP A 7 12.82 -14.05 2.53
CA TRP A 7 12.44 -12.85 1.79
C TRP A 7 13.26 -12.67 0.52
N GLN A 8 14.60 -12.67 0.66
CA GLN A 8 15.51 -12.48 -0.48
C GLN A 8 15.28 -13.48 -1.61
N VAL A 9 15.10 -14.76 -1.25
CA VAL A 9 14.91 -15.83 -2.25
C VAL A 9 13.53 -15.72 -2.90
N ALA A 10 12.48 -15.45 -2.10
CA ALA A 10 11.11 -15.43 -2.61
C ALA A 10 10.84 -14.23 -3.51
N PHE A 11 11.35 -13.05 -3.17
CA PHE A 11 11.14 -11.80 -3.91
C PHE A 11 12.27 -11.42 -4.84
N GLN A 12 13.38 -12.20 -4.84
CA GLN A 12 14.58 -11.91 -5.65
C GLN A 12 15.14 -10.50 -5.38
N GLU A 13 15.03 -10.07 -4.13
CA GLU A 13 15.44 -8.74 -3.69
C GLU A 13 16.79 -8.73 -3.00
N GLU A 14 17.42 -7.56 -2.97
CA GLU A 14 18.65 -7.37 -2.21
C GLU A 14 18.40 -7.50 -0.69
N LYS A 15 19.39 -8.02 0.01
CA LYS A 15 19.37 -8.19 1.46
C LYS A 15 19.07 -6.90 2.24
N ARG A 16 19.36 -5.74 1.62
CA ARG A 16 19.18 -4.41 2.24
C ARG A 16 17.73 -4.14 2.62
N ALA A 17 16.78 -4.38 1.70
CA ALA A 17 15.35 -4.12 1.93
C ALA A 17 14.80 -5.07 3.02
N ALA A 18 15.04 -6.38 2.88
CA ALA A 18 14.63 -7.37 3.88
C ALA A 18 15.22 -7.05 5.27
N ARG A 19 16.53 -6.77 5.34
CA ARG A 19 17.17 -6.42 6.61
C ARG A 19 16.57 -5.15 7.22
N PHE A 20 16.31 -4.13 6.41
CA PHE A 20 15.71 -2.89 6.87
C PHE A 20 14.33 -3.14 7.48
N TYR A 21 13.46 -3.92 6.79
CA TYR A 21 12.14 -4.28 7.27
C TYR A 21 12.23 -5.04 8.61
N PHE A 22 12.97 -6.15 8.65
CA PHE A 22 13.06 -7.00 9.84
C PHE A 22 13.76 -6.34 11.03
N THR A 23 14.62 -5.34 10.81
CA THR A 23 15.26 -4.60 11.90
C THR A 23 14.38 -3.49 12.47
N ASN A 24 13.56 -2.83 11.64
CA ASN A 24 12.87 -1.61 12.04
C ASN A 24 11.37 -1.78 12.25
N PHE A 25 10.73 -2.77 11.62
CA PHE A 25 9.27 -2.87 11.54
C PHE A 25 8.69 -4.24 11.87
N PHE A 26 9.53 -5.22 12.04
CA PHE A 26 9.08 -6.57 12.32
C PHE A 26 8.51 -6.70 13.73
N HIS A 27 7.31 -7.24 13.81
CA HIS A 27 6.66 -7.63 15.05
C HIS A 27 6.29 -9.12 14.94
N PRO A 28 6.76 -9.99 15.86
CA PRO A 28 6.49 -11.43 15.79
C PRO A 28 5.00 -11.77 15.75
N GLU A 29 4.17 -11.00 16.45
CA GLU A 29 2.70 -11.16 16.50
C GLU A 29 2.00 -10.80 15.17
N GLU A 30 2.70 -10.09 14.28
CA GLU A 30 2.21 -9.76 12.95
C GLU A 30 2.71 -10.76 11.88
N CYS A 31 3.42 -11.82 12.25
CA CYS A 31 4.04 -12.74 11.32
C CYS A 31 3.62 -14.19 11.55
N LEU A 32 3.20 -14.86 10.48
CA LEU A 32 3.00 -16.31 10.48
C LEU A 32 4.09 -16.98 9.65
N VAL A 33 4.56 -18.12 10.11
CA VAL A 33 5.68 -18.86 9.50
C VAL A 33 5.38 -20.36 9.51
N VAL A 34 5.66 -21.03 8.40
CA VAL A 34 5.82 -22.50 8.37
C VAL A 34 7.29 -22.82 8.53
N VAL A 35 7.57 -23.75 9.43
CA VAL A 35 8.94 -24.20 9.74
C VAL A 35 9.06 -25.70 9.40
N GLU A 36 10.03 -26.04 8.57
CA GLU A 36 10.41 -27.41 8.22
C GLU A 36 11.87 -27.63 8.61
N GLU A 37 12.15 -28.70 9.31
CA GLU A 37 13.50 -29.04 9.80
C GLU A 37 14.20 -27.88 10.53
N GLY A 38 13.44 -27.11 11.32
CA GLY A 38 13.95 -25.96 12.07
C GLY A 38 14.21 -24.69 11.25
N LYS A 39 13.84 -24.65 9.97
CA LYS A 39 14.00 -23.48 9.08
C LYS A 39 12.67 -22.94 8.58
N PRO A 40 12.47 -21.62 8.52
CA PRO A 40 11.30 -21.04 7.92
C PRO A 40 11.30 -21.25 6.40
N VAL A 41 10.25 -21.88 5.89
CA VAL A 41 10.10 -22.20 4.47
C VAL A 41 8.96 -21.41 3.79
N SER A 42 8.03 -20.89 4.58
CA SER A 42 6.96 -20.00 4.11
C SER A 42 6.62 -18.98 5.19
N MET A 43 6.23 -17.77 4.81
CA MET A 43 5.80 -16.72 5.73
C MET A 43 4.78 -15.76 5.10
N LEU A 44 4.04 -15.05 5.95
CA LEU A 44 3.30 -13.84 5.61
C LEU A 44 3.29 -12.87 6.80
N GLN A 45 3.01 -11.59 6.53
CA GLN A 45 2.79 -10.56 7.55
C GLN A 45 1.31 -10.18 7.60
N MET A 46 0.79 -9.85 8.79
CA MET A 46 -0.61 -9.42 9.04
C MET A 46 -0.62 -8.04 9.65
N LEU A 47 -0.43 -7.00 8.83
CA LEU A 47 -0.29 -5.63 9.29
C LEU A 47 -1.64 -5.05 9.74
N PRO A 48 -1.75 -4.51 10.97
CA PRO A 48 -3.00 -3.97 11.47
C PRO A 48 -3.34 -2.64 10.80
N GLY A 49 -4.62 -2.48 10.46
CA GLY A 49 -5.16 -1.27 9.90
C GLY A 49 -6.65 -1.15 10.18
N LYS A 50 -7.32 -0.26 9.47
CA LYS A 50 -8.78 -0.09 9.52
C LYS A 50 -9.32 0.11 8.12
N ILE A 51 -10.58 -0.23 7.92
CA ILE A 51 -11.35 0.12 6.74
C ILE A 51 -12.31 1.25 7.08
N SER A 52 -12.36 2.29 6.23
CA SER A 52 -13.42 3.30 6.29
C SER A 52 -14.68 2.71 5.68
N LEU A 53 -15.79 2.75 6.40
CA LEU A 53 -17.10 2.38 5.87
C LEU A 53 -17.96 3.63 5.63
N ARG A 54 -19.09 3.44 4.98
CA ARG A 54 -20.12 4.48 4.87
C ARG A 54 -20.50 4.96 6.28
N ASN A 55 -21.00 6.18 6.39
CA ASN A 55 -21.35 6.84 7.66
C ASN A 55 -20.15 7.08 8.61
N ASN A 56 -18.95 7.21 8.05
CA ASN A 56 -17.70 7.49 8.80
C ASN A 56 -17.30 6.41 9.82
N GLN A 57 -17.91 5.26 9.79
CA GLN A 57 -17.49 4.13 10.62
C GLN A 57 -16.12 3.63 10.19
N LYS A 58 -15.28 3.26 11.16
CA LYS A 58 -13.96 2.65 10.93
C LYS A 58 -13.91 1.33 11.66
N VAL A 59 -13.66 0.26 10.92
CA VAL A 59 -13.60 -1.09 11.46
C VAL A 59 -12.19 -1.65 11.38
N PRO A 60 -11.76 -2.49 12.34
CA PRO A 60 -10.47 -3.16 12.28
C PRO A 60 -10.35 -4.02 11.03
N ALA A 61 -9.16 -4.06 10.45
CA ALA A 61 -8.82 -4.90 9.31
C ALA A 61 -7.33 -5.23 9.35
N GLN A 62 -6.96 -6.33 8.71
CA GLN A 62 -5.57 -6.67 8.46
C GLN A 62 -5.21 -6.44 6.99
N TYR A 63 -3.97 -6.07 6.76
CA TYR A 63 -3.34 -6.11 5.45
C TYR A 63 -2.34 -7.25 5.41
N VAL A 64 -2.62 -8.25 4.57
CA VAL A 64 -1.72 -9.38 4.34
C VAL A 64 -0.62 -8.94 3.39
N PHE A 65 0.61 -9.06 3.84
CA PHE A 65 1.79 -8.54 3.16
C PHE A 65 2.93 -9.56 3.15
N ALA A 66 3.85 -9.45 2.21
CA ALA A 66 5.05 -10.27 2.09
C ALA A 66 4.77 -11.77 2.16
N CYS A 67 3.79 -12.25 1.40
CA CYS A 67 3.52 -13.67 1.21
C CYS A 67 4.67 -14.34 0.45
N ALA A 68 5.47 -15.12 1.14
CA ALA A 68 6.69 -15.72 0.60
C ALA A 68 6.77 -17.21 0.88
N THR A 69 7.17 -17.99 -0.12
CA THR A 69 7.48 -19.45 0.03
C THR A 69 8.72 -19.75 -0.79
N LEU A 70 9.67 -20.47 -0.18
CA LEU A 70 10.87 -20.94 -0.89
C LEU A 70 10.48 -21.75 -2.12
N PRO A 71 11.19 -21.62 -3.25
CA PRO A 71 10.84 -22.27 -4.51
C PRO A 71 10.60 -23.78 -4.39
N GLU A 72 11.45 -24.47 -3.67
CA GLU A 72 11.41 -25.93 -3.45
C GLU A 72 10.21 -26.40 -2.60
N TYR A 73 9.55 -25.49 -1.90
CA TYR A 73 8.36 -25.73 -1.07
C TYR A 73 7.06 -25.21 -1.70
N ARG A 74 7.13 -24.66 -2.91
CA ARG A 74 5.92 -24.20 -3.64
C ARG A 74 5.09 -25.39 -4.11
N GLY A 75 3.79 -25.13 -4.38
CA GLY A 75 2.87 -26.16 -4.83
C GLY A 75 2.35 -27.12 -3.74
N GLN A 76 2.85 -27.03 -2.50
CA GLN A 76 2.49 -27.89 -1.37
C GLN A 76 1.35 -27.34 -0.50
N GLY A 77 0.74 -26.22 -0.90
CA GLY A 77 -0.37 -25.62 -0.16
C GLY A 77 0.01 -24.81 1.08
N LEU A 78 1.31 -24.60 1.38
CA LEU A 78 1.77 -23.93 2.59
C LEU A 78 1.22 -22.50 2.71
N MET A 79 1.25 -21.72 1.63
CA MET A 79 0.69 -20.36 1.65
C MET A 79 -0.82 -20.36 1.88
N LYS A 80 -1.56 -21.31 1.34
CA LYS A 80 -3.00 -21.46 1.61
C LYS A 80 -3.27 -21.74 3.09
N GLN A 81 -2.45 -22.58 3.73
CA GLN A 81 -2.53 -22.83 5.18
C GLN A 81 -2.24 -21.54 5.98
N LEU A 82 -1.21 -20.79 5.61
CA LEU A 82 -0.87 -19.52 6.27
C LEU A 82 -1.99 -18.48 6.10
N LEU A 83 -2.60 -18.36 4.92
CA LEU A 83 -3.73 -17.46 4.68
C LEU A 83 -4.93 -17.83 5.56
N SER A 84 -5.29 -19.13 5.63
CA SER A 84 -6.37 -19.61 6.50
C SER A 84 -6.07 -19.32 7.97
N LYS A 85 -4.81 -19.48 8.41
CA LYS A 85 -4.41 -19.15 9.79
C LYS A 85 -4.45 -17.65 10.03
N ALA A 86 -4.03 -16.81 9.06
CA ALA A 86 -4.11 -15.36 9.15
C ALA A 86 -5.56 -14.88 9.28
N GLU A 87 -6.50 -15.50 8.57
CA GLU A 87 -7.93 -15.22 8.70
C GLU A 87 -8.45 -15.55 10.10
N GLN A 88 -8.08 -16.71 10.65
CA GLN A 88 -8.44 -17.11 12.00
C GLN A 88 -7.89 -16.10 13.03
N VAL A 89 -6.61 -15.75 12.95
CA VAL A 89 -5.98 -14.77 13.84
C VAL A 89 -6.64 -13.40 13.72
N GLY A 90 -6.92 -12.94 12.49
CA GLY A 90 -7.65 -11.69 12.25
C GLY A 90 -9.05 -11.71 12.87
N PHE A 91 -9.80 -12.80 12.68
CA PHE A 91 -11.11 -12.98 13.28
C PHE A 91 -11.06 -12.92 14.81
N GLU A 92 -10.14 -13.65 15.45
CA GLU A 92 -9.93 -13.66 16.90
C GLU A 92 -9.54 -12.29 17.43
N ARG A 93 -8.70 -11.54 16.69
CA ARG A 93 -8.27 -10.16 17.00
C ARG A 93 -9.40 -9.13 16.84
N GLY A 94 -10.47 -9.47 16.15
CA GLY A 94 -11.61 -8.58 15.94
C GLY A 94 -11.62 -7.89 14.58
N ASP A 95 -10.76 -8.28 13.65
CA ASP A 95 -10.75 -7.75 12.30
C ASP A 95 -12.03 -8.14 11.54
N TRP A 96 -12.52 -7.22 10.72
CA TRP A 96 -13.70 -7.43 9.88
C TRP A 96 -13.33 -7.86 8.48
N TYR A 97 -12.17 -7.41 8.00
CA TYR A 97 -11.70 -7.66 6.64
C TYR A 97 -10.22 -8.03 6.65
N SER A 98 -9.86 -8.89 5.71
CA SER A 98 -8.50 -9.17 5.31
C SER A 98 -8.28 -8.60 3.92
N ILE A 99 -7.28 -7.76 3.75
CA ILE A 99 -6.95 -7.07 2.51
C ILE A 99 -5.59 -7.56 2.02
N ILE A 100 -5.44 -7.70 0.71
CA ILE A 100 -4.19 -8.10 0.08
C ILE A 100 -4.03 -7.40 -1.27
N LEU A 101 -2.78 -7.08 -1.64
CA LEU A 101 -2.42 -6.67 -2.99
C LEU A 101 -1.62 -7.77 -3.67
N PRO A 102 -2.18 -8.43 -4.71
CA PRO A 102 -1.42 -9.36 -5.52
C PRO A 102 -0.32 -8.64 -6.30
N ALA A 103 0.92 -9.14 -6.23
CA ALA A 103 2.08 -8.54 -6.90
C ALA A 103 2.10 -8.77 -8.42
N SER A 104 1.25 -9.64 -8.94
CA SER A 104 1.12 -9.91 -10.38
C SER A 104 -0.28 -10.41 -10.71
N GLU A 105 -0.67 -10.33 -11.98
CA GLU A 105 -1.98 -10.74 -12.45
C GLU A 105 -2.27 -12.22 -12.14
N GLY A 106 -1.30 -13.11 -12.31
CA GLY A 106 -1.46 -14.54 -11.99
C GLY A 106 -1.75 -14.83 -10.52
N LEU A 107 -1.38 -13.93 -9.60
CA LEU A 107 -1.67 -14.09 -8.17
C LEU A 107 -3.10 -13.73 -7.80
N TYR A 108 -3.85 -12.97 -8.60
CA TYR A 108 -5.27 -12.73 -8.35
C TYR A 108 -6.05 -14.04 -8.30
N HIS A 109 -5.86 -14.90 -9.29
CA HIS A 109 -6.51 -16.22 -9.31
C HIS A 109 -6.11 -17.09 -8.10
N PHE A 110 -4.85 -17.06 -7.69
CA PHE A 110 -4.38 -17.78 -6.50
C PHE A 110 -5.13 -17.34 -5.24
N TYR A 111 -5.32 -16.04 -5.04
CA TYR A 111 -6.03 -15.52 -3.87
C TYR A 111 -7.56 -15.69 -3.98
N GLU A 112 -8.13 -15.70 -5.19
CA GLU A 112 -9.54 -16.06 -5.42
C GLU A 112 -9.85 -17.47 -4.90
N LEU A 113 -8.96 -18.44 -5.16
CA LEU A 113 -9.06 -19.81 -4.63
C LEU A 113 -8.96 -19.86 -3.10
N SER A 114 -8.48 -18.79 -2.47
CA SER A 114 -8.46 -18.62 -1.01
C SER A 114 -9.63 -17.76 -0.50
N GLY A 115 -10.60 -17.43 -1.35
CA GLY A 115 -11.83 -16.72 -1.02
C GLY A 115 -11.70 -15.19 -0.98
N TYR A 116 -10.61 -14.62 -1.49
CA TYR A 116 -10.50 -13.19 -1.73
C TYR A 116 -11.20 -12.81 -3.04
N SER A 117 -11.69 -11.59 -3.12
CA SER A 117 -12.25 -11.03 -4.36
C SER A 117 -11.70 -9.64 -4.61
N THR A 118 -11.51 -9.30 -5.87
CA THR A 118 -11.09 -7.96 -6.28
C THR A 118 -12.17 -6.94 -5.91
N CYS A 119 -11.84 -5.98 -5.07
CA CYS A 119 -12.81 -5.02 -4.56
C CYS A 119 -12.25 -3.59 -4.40
N LEU A 120 -10.94 -3.43 -4.35
CA LEU A 120 -10.31 -2.13 -4.16
C LEU A 120 -9.87 -1.54 -5.50
N LYS A 121 -9.84 -0.22 -5.58
CA LYS A 121 -9.53 0.51 -6.80
C LYS A 121 -8.55 1.65 -6.53
N VAL A 122 -7.88 2.09 -7.57
CA VAL A 122 -7.10 3.33 -7.59
C VAL A 122 -7.42 4.12 -8.85
N GLY A 123 -7.38 5.43 -8.74
CA GLY A 123 -7.32 6.34 -9.87
C GLY A 123 -5.89 6.43 -10.39
N ARG A 124 -5.74 6.43 -11.70
CA ARG A 124 -4.49 6.63 -12.41
C ARG A 124 -4.58 7.84 -13.31
N ALA A 125 -3.46 8.52 -13.49
CA ALA A 125 -3.30 9.58 -14.48
C ALA A 125 -1.85 9.66 -14.93
N ASP A 126 -1.67 9.95 -16.21
CA ASP A 126 -0.38 10.21 -16.82
C ASP A 126 -0.34 11.66 -17.29
N PHE A 127 0.61 12.43 -16.81
CA PHE A 127 0.80 13.82 -17.21
C PHE A 127 2.21 14.03 -17.75
N SER A 128 2.31 14.80 -18.82
CA SER A 128 3.58 15.37 -19.24
C SER A 128 4.05 16.49 -18.29
N TYR A 129 5.33 16.80 -18.35
CA TYR A 129 5.88 17.96 -17.64
C TYR A 129 5.13 19.26 -17.96
N GLU A 130 4.83 19.51 -19.25
CA GLU A 130 4.17 20.75 -19.68
C GLU A 130 2.72 20.86 -19.18
N GLU A 131 1.98 19.75 -19.10
CA GLU A 131 0.64 19.74 -18.54
C GLU A 131 0.67 20.07 -17.05
N LEU A 132 1.54 19.40 -16.26
CA LEU A 132 1.66 19.70 -14.83
C LEU A 132 2.20 21.11 -14.58
N LYS A 133 3.12 21.61 -15.40
CA LYS A 133 3.61 22.98 -15.32
C LYS A 133 2.48 23.99 -15.55
N LYS A 134 1.60 23.74 -16.53
CA LYS A 134 0.43 24.58 -16.76
C LYS A 134 -0.56 24.54 -15.60
N ILE A 135 -0.80 23.35 -15.02
CA ILE A 135 -1.68 23.19 -13.85
C ILE A 135 -1.11 23.93 -12.62
N SER A 136 0.21 23.90 -12.46
CA SER A 136 0.90 24.52 -11.32
C SER A 136 1.37 25.96 -11.58
N ASP A 137 0.92 26.57 -12.69
CA ASP A 137 1.30 27.96 -13.01
C ASP A 137 0.85 28.94 -11.89
N GLY A 138 1.74 29.86 -11.56
CA GLY A 138 1.52 30.80 -10.44
C GLY A 138 1.81 30.22 -9.04
N PHE A 139 2.11 28.92 -8.92
CA PHE A 139 2.49 28.32 -7.64
C PHE A 139 4.00 28.11 -7.53
N LEU A 140 4.56 28.43 -6.35
CA LEU A 140 5.97 28.25 -6.08
C LEU A 140 6.22 26.92 -5.36
N ALA A 141 7.27 26.21 -5.77
CA ALA A 141 7.69 25.01 -5.08
C ALA A 141 8.00 25.30 -3.60
N GLN A 142 7.52 24.44 -2.72
CA GLN A 142 7.76 24.50 -1.29
C GLN A 142 8.57 23.29 -0.84
N ASN A 143 9.51 23.50 0.06
CA ASN A 143 10.30 22.43 0.67
C ASN A 143 9.97 22.34 2.16
N ASN A 144 8.78 21.81 2.47
CA ASN A 144 8.33 21.65 3.84
C ASN A 144 8.98 20.40 4.45
N LEU A 145 9.36 20.49 5.73
CA LEU A 145 9.71 19.31 6.51
C LEU A 145 8.46 18.45 6.73
N PRO A 146 8.54 17.13 6.48
CA PRO A 146 7.39 16.24 6.65
C PRO A 146 6.99 16.11 8.12
N ASP A 147 5.75 16.44 8.43
CA ASP A 147 5.09 16.10 9.70
C ASP A 147 4.28 14.81 9.49
N ILE A 148 4.87 13.66 9.80
CA ILE A 148 4.29 12.35 9.53
C ILE A 148 2.93 12.14 10.22
N PRO A 149 2.73 12.47 11.50
CA PRO A 149 1.41 12.43 12.14
C PRO A 149 0.36 13.22 11.39
N ARG A 150 0.70 14.44 10.98
CA ARG A 150 -0.19 15.31 10.20
C ARG A 150 -0.51 14.74 8.84
N LEU A 151 0.48 14.23 8.10
CA LEU A 151 0.25 13.65 6.78
C LEU A 151 -0.65 12.41 6.84
N ASN A 152 -0.52 11.58 7.88
CA ASN A 152 -1.45 10.47 8.10
C ASN A 152 -2.88 10.98 8.39
N GLN A 153 -3.03 12.08 9.13
CA GLN A 153 -4.35 12.70 9.33
C GLN A 153 -4.93 13.25 8.01
N VAL A 154 -4.10 13.86 7.17
CA VAL A 154 -4.49 14.33 5.82
C VAL A 154 -4.99 13.15 4.99
N ARG A 155 -4.21 12.07 4.92
CA ARG A 155 -4.60 10.83 4.24
C ARG A 155 -5.95 10.30 4.72
N ASN A 156 -6.06 10.10 6.02
CA ASN A 156 -7.27 9.54 6.62
C ASN A 156 -8.50 10.46 6.46
N ARG A 157 -8.31 11.78 6.38
CA ARG A 157 -9.37 12.74 6.10
C ARG A 157 -9.87 12.62 4.66
N ILE A 158 -8.97 12.54 3.68
CA ILE A 158 -9.31 12.37 2.26
C ILE A 158 -10.02 11.02 2.07
N LEU A 159 -9.46 9.94 2.61
CA LEU A 159 -10.00 8.60 2.44
C LEU A 159 -11.28 8.32 3.23
N LYS A 160 -11.63 9.19 4.17
CA LYS A 160 -12.94 9.15 4.83
C LYS A 160 -14.10 9.34 3.84
N GLU A 161 -13.87 10.14 2.79
CA GLU A 161 -14.83 10.39 1.73
C GLU A 161 -14.86 9.29 0.65
N VAL A 162 -13.97 8.28 0.77
CA VAL A 162 -13.88 7.11 -0.12
C VAL A 162 -14.13 5.84 0.70
N PRO A 163 -15.40 5.44 0.91
CA PRO A 163 -15.73 4.25 1.68
C PRO A 163 -15.05 2.99 1.13
N GLY A 164 -14.69 2.08 2.02
CA GLY A 164 -13.94 0.86 1.68
C GLY A 164 -12.42 1.02 1.70
N SER A 165 -11.92 2.25 1.88
CA SER A 165 -10.49 2.54 1.83
C SER A 165 -9.74 2.00 3.03
N MET A 166 -8.50 1.52 2.78
CA MET A 166 -7.57 1.10 3.82
C MET A 166 -6.94 2.31 4.50
N LEU A 167 -7.16 2.41 5.81
CA LEU A 167 -6.61 3.45 6.68
C LEU A 167 -5.48 2.87 7.53
N TRP A 168 -4.33 3.52 7.49
CA TRP A 168 -3.21 3.17 8.35
C TRP A 168 -3.28 3.93 9.69
N ASN A 169 -2.88 3.27 10.77
CA ASN A 169 -2.48 3.99 11.98
C ASN A 169 -1.14 4.71 11.74
N GLN A 170 -0.70 5.51 12.70
CA GLN A 170 0.54 6.27 12.55
C GLN A 170 1.77 5.38 12.31
N GLN A 171 1.85 4.23 12.96
CA GLN A 171 2.95 3.28 12.80
C GLN A 171 2.94 2.62 11.41
N GLY A 172 1.77 2.16 10.94
CA GLY A 172 1.61 1.56 9.61
C GLY A 172 1.93 2.56 8.49
N PHE A 173 1.46 3.81 8.62
CA PHE A 173 1.78 4.89 7.69
C PHE A 173 3.28 5.19 7.66
N TRP A 174 3.91 5.32 8.83
CA TRP A 174 5.35 5.52 8.94
C TRP A 174 6.15 4.37 8.34
N ARG A 175 5.74 3.11 8.63
CA ARG A 175 6.33 1.89 8.06
C ARG A 175 6.34 1.96 6.54
N ALA A 176 5.21 2.24 5.91
CA ALA A 176 5.07 2.27 4.47
C ALA A 176 5.95 3.34 3.81
N ILE A 177 5.96 4.57 4.36
CA ILE A 177 6.83 5.66 3.86
C ILE A 177 8.31 5.31 3.99
N ARG A 178 8.72 4.79 5.14
CA ARG A 178 10.13 4.45 5.38
C ARG A 178 10.58 3.24 4.56
N PHE A 179 9.69 2.29 4.34
CA PHE A 179 9.98 1.14 3.49
C PHE A 179 10.14 1.57 2.03
N GLY A 180 9.23 2.40 1.51
CA GLY A 180 9.35 2.98 0.18
C GLY A 180 10.66 3.76 -0.03
N ALA A 181 11.16 4.45 1.01
CA ALA A 181 12.43 5.17 0.93
C ALA A 181 13.65 4.25 0.71
N VAL A 182 13.58 2.96 1.07
CA VAL A 182 14.63 1.97 0.77
C VAL A 182 14.74 1.75 -0.74
N TYR A 183 13.63 1.88 -1.46
CA TYR A 183 13.53 1.77 -2.92
C TYR A 183 13.63 3.12 -3.64
N GLY A 184 14.11 4.15 -2.95
CA GLY A 184 14.35 5.46 -3.54
C GLY A 184 13.14 6.40 -3.58
N SER A 185 12.03 6.06 -2.92
CA SER A 185 10.89 6.98 -2.84
C SER A 185 11.20 8.20 -1.97
N HIS A 186 10.85 9.36 -2.47
CA HIS A 186 10.93 10.66 -1.80
C HIS A 186 9.54 11.10 -1.34
N LEU A 187 9.42 11.51 -0.10
CA LEU A 187 8.21 12.16 0.41
C LEU A 187 8.27 13.66 0.12
N ILE A 188 7.31 14.13 -0.66
CA ILE A 188 7.11 15.55 -1.00
C ILE A 188 5.87 16.00 -0.26
N ALA A 189 6.05 16.86 0.76
CA ALA A 189 5.00 17.21 1.70
C ALA A 189 4.58 18.66 1.58
N GLN A 190 3.29 18.90 1.67
CA GLN A 190 2.64 20.19 1.87
C GLN A 190 1.83 20.16 3.18
N LYS A 191 1.27 21.30 3.57
CA LYS A 191 0.46 21.39 4.79
C LYS A 191 -0.73 20.41 4.79
N ASN A 192 -1.40 20.25 3.65
CA ASN A 192 -2.63 19.47 3.50
C ASN A 192 -2.57 18.44 2.37
N ALA A 193 -1.41 18.21 1.77
CA ALA A 193 -1.22 17.30 0.66
C ALA A 193 0.17 16.65 0.72
N TYR A 194 0.34 15.50 0.09
CA TYR A 194 1.65 14.90 -0.12
C TYR A 194 1.67 13.97 -1.32
N ALA A 195 2.87 13.72 -1.82
CA ALA A 195 3.16 12.69 -2.79
C ALA A 195 4.36 11.85 -2.33
N LEU A 196 4.31 10.54 -2.56
CA LEU A 196 5.50 9.69 -2.60
C LEU A 196 5.91 9.58 -4.07
N ALA A 197 7.16 9.83 -4.37
CA ALA A 197 7.66 9.86 -5.75
C ALA A 197 9.04 9.24 -5.85
N TYR A 198 9.30 8.52 -6.94
CA TYR A 198 10.63 8.03 -7.28
C TYR A 198 10.84 8.11 -8.80
N MET A 199 12.10 8.14 -9.21
CA MET A 199 12.46 8.13 -10.63
C MET A 199 12.61 6.70 -11.12
N GLU A 200 11.96 6.39 -12.24
CA GLU A 200 12.15 5.15 -12.98
C GLU A 200 12.51 5.52 -14.42
N ASN A 201 13.77 5.27 -14.79
CA ASN A 201 14.36 5.77 -16.05
C ASN A 201 14.24 7.31 -16.15
N ALA A 202 13.49 7.82 -17.13
CA ALA A 202 13.28 9.26 -17.36
C ALA A 202 11.93 9.77 -16.82
N ASP A 203 11.13 8.90 -16.24
CA ASP A 203 9.77 9.18 -15.78
C ASP A 203 9.69 9.18 -14.24
N CYS A 204 8.71 9.90 -13.72
CA CYS A 204 8.45 9.97 -12.29
C CYS A 204 7.24 9.11 -11.93
N GLN A 205 7.45 8.12 -11.10
CA GLN A 205 6.39 7.31 -10.50
C GLN A 205 5.92 7.95 -9.21
N ILE A 206 4.60 8.12 -9.08
CA ILE A 206 3.95 8.65 -7.87
C ILE A 206 2.96 7.59 -7.35
N PRO A 207 3.45 6.55 -6.63
CA PRO A 207 2.63 5.44 -6.15
C PRO A 207 1.61 5.82 -5.08
N GLU A 208 1.71 7.00 -4.49
CA GLU A 208 0.73 7.55 -3.56
C GLU A 208 0.69 9.07 -3.69
N LEU A 209 -0.48 9.61 -3.99
CA LEU A 209 -0.75 11.03 -3.99
C LEU A 209 -2.03 11.32 -3.20
N MET A 210 -1.93 12.18 -2.20
CA MET A 210 -3.03 12.64 -1.37
C MET A 210 -3.14 14.14 -1.42
N SER A 211 -4.19 14.63 -2.08
CA SER A 211 -4.44 16.05 -2.26
C SER A 211 -5.93 16.34 -2.43
N SER A 212 -6.37 17.51 -2.00
CA SER A 212 -7.61 18.11 -2.50
C SER A 212 -7.39 18.71 -3.88
N GLU A 213 -8.48 19.07 -4.57
CA GLU A 213 -8.38 19.80 -5.84
C GLU A 213 -7.63 21.13 -5.70
N SER A 214 -7.88 21.85 -4.62
CA SER A 214 -7.25 23.15 -4.35
C SER A 214 -5.77 23.06 -3.97
N ASP A 215 -5.34 21.95 -3.38
CA ASP A 215 -3.94 21.76 -2.97
C ASP A 215 -3.08 21.11 -4.08
N PHE A 216 -3.72 20.50 -5.09
CA PHE A 216 -3.04 19.76 -6.16
C PHE A 216 -2.04 20.60 -6.96
N PRO A 217 -2.37 21.84 -7.43
CA PRO A 217 -1.42 22.66 -8.19
C PRO A 217 -0.16 22.99 -7.39
N GLN A 218 -0.32 23.34 -6.12
CA GLN A 218 0.80 23.65 -5.22
C GLN A 218 1.69 22.40 -4.96
N LEU A 219 1.08 21.24 -4.80
CA LEU A 219 1.81 19.99 -4.65
C LEU A 219 2.59 19.65 -5.92
N MET A 220 1.98 19.81 -7.10
CA MET A 220 2.63 19.54 -8.39
C MET A 220 3.80 20.51 -8.64
N ALA A 221 3.71 21.79 -8.30
CA ALA A 221 4.84 22.70 -8.37
C ALA A 221 6.06 22.17 -7.59
N SER A 222 5.83 21.58 -6.41
CA SER A 222 6.89 21.00 -5.59
C SER A 222 7.40 19.66 -6.10
N VAL A 223 6.53 18.84 -6.71
CA VAL A 223 6.92 17.60 -7.38
C VAL A 223 7.81 17.90 -8.57
N LEU A 224 7.41 18.82 -9.47
CA LEU A 224 8.19 19.22 -10.65
C LEU A 224 9.58 19.72 -10.30
N ALA A 225 9.69 20.53 -9.23
CA ALA A 225 10.97 21.07 -8.79
C ALA A 225 11.91 20.00 -8.20
N LYS A 226 11.35 18.98 -7.52
CA LYS A 226 12.13 17.96 -6.83
C LYS A 226 12.42 16.73 -7.67
N MET A 227 11.52 16.40 -8.58
CA MET A 227 11.53 15.19 -9.41
C MET A 227 11.36 15.57 -10.89
N PRO A 228 12.37 16.20 -11.54
CA PRO A 228 12.25 16.57 -12.94
C PRO A 228 12.19 15.32 -13.83
N ALA A 229 11.09 15.17 -14.55
CA ALA A 229 10.81 14.02 -15.42
C ALA A 229 10.09 14.46 -16.70
N LYS A 230 9.98 13.58 -17.70
CA LYS A 230 9.21 13.81 -18.92
C LYS A 230 7.73 13.51 -18.71
N ILE A 231 7.45 12.37 -18.10
CA ILE A 231 6.10 11.88 -17.78
C ILE A 231 6.01 11.61 -16.29
N TYR A 232 4.84 11.85 -15.73
CA TYR A 232 4.50 11.61 -14.34
C TYR A 232 3.34 10.63 -14.28
N HIS A 233 3.56 9.46 -13.69
CA HIS A 233 2.56 8.41 -13.51
C HIS A 233 2.00 8.49 -12.09
N LEU A 234 0.77 8.96 -11.97
CA LEU A 234 0.12 9.22 -10.69
C LEU A 234 -0.81 8.08 -10.30
N ARG A 235 -0.74 7.69 -9.02
CA ARG A 235 -1.72 6.82 -8.36
C ARG A 235 -2.33 7.57 -7.17
N MET A 236 -3.67 7.64 -7.14
CA MET A 236 -4.42 8.42 -6.17
C MET A 236 -5.81 7.79 -5.92
N PRO A 237 -6.60 8.24 -4.93
CA PRO A 237 -8.02 7.95 -4.89
C PRO A 237 -8.71 8.44 -6.16
N ILE A 238 -9.75 7.72 -6.62
CA ILE A 238 -10.53 8.13 -7.79
C ILE A 238 -11.12 9.52 -7.52
N GLY A 239 -10.91 10.45 -8.44
CA GLY A 239 -11.31 11.84 -8.29
C GLY A 239 -11.06 12.66 -9.54
N PRO A 240 -11.15 14.00 -9.45
CA PRO A 240 -11.12 14.90 -10.61
C PRO A 240 -9.86 14.84 -11.47
N PHE A 241 -8.75 14.44 -10.88
CA PHE A 241 -7.46 14.32 -11.59
C PHE A 241 -7.17 12.91 -12.10
N SER A 242 -7.98 11.91 -11.74
CA SER A 242 -7.82 10.57 -12.30
C SER A 242 -8.38 10.52 -13.73
N GLN A 243 -7.58 10.03 -14.65
CA GLN A 243 -7.96 9.86 -16.06
C GLN A 243 -8.64 8.52 -16.30
N PHE A 244 -8.28 7.51 -15.51
CA PHE A 244 -8.87 6.17 -15.54
C PHE A 244 -8.80 5.51 -14.16
N GLU A 245 -9.64 4.51 -13.94
CA GLU A 245 -9.61 3.69 -12.73
C GLU A 245 -9.15 2.28 -13.06
N ILE A 246 -8.43 1.68 -12.11
CA ILE A 246 -8.02 0.28 -12.21
C ILE A 246 -8.35 -0.47 -10.94
N SER A 247 -8.63 -1.77 -11.08
CA SER A 247 -8.70 -2.69 -9.96
C SER A 247 -7.32 -2.83 -9.33
N PHE A 248 -7.25 -2.68 -7.98
CA PHE A 248 -5.95 -2.58 -7.30
C PHE A 248 -6.00 -3.19 -5.91
N GLY A 249 -6.38 -4.38 -5.78
CA GLY A 249 -6.36 -5.10 -4.52
C GLY A 249 -7.60 -5.92 -4.27
N MET A 250 -7.43 -6.88 -3.40
CA MET A 250 -8.45 -7.86 -3.05
C MET A 250 -8.79 -7.79 -1.57
N GLY A 251 -10.00 -8.20 -1.25
CA GLY A 251 -10.48 -8.29 0.12
C GLY A 251 -11.24 -9.57 0.38
N LYS A 252 -11.32 -9.93 1.66
CA LYS A 252 -12.14 -11.01 2.18
C LYS A 252 -12.78 -10.58 3.47
N ALA A 253 -14.09 -10.81 3.63
CA ALA A 253 -14.77 -10.58 4.89
C ALA A 253 -14.45 -11.74 5.86
N LEU A 254 -14.04 -11.39 7.10
CA LEU A 254 -13.70 -12.35 8.15
C LEU A 254 -14.86 -12.63 9.11
N ARG A 255 -15.93 -11.83 9.02
CA ARG A 255 -17.13 -11.92 9.84
C ARG A 255 -18.36 -11.96 8.93
N GLU A 256 -19.55 -12.09 9.50
CA GLU A 256 -20.82 -11.97 8.76
C GLU A 256 -21.00 -10.52 8.23
N LYS A 257 -20.14 -10.15 7.27
CA LYS A 257 -20.10 -8.84 6.61
C LYS A 257 -20.09 -9.03 5.10
N LYS A 258 -20.57 -8.01 4.41
CA LYS A 258 -20.60 -8.05 2.94
C LYS A 258 -19.34 -7.36 2.40
N LEU A 259 -18.65 -8.03 1.49
CA LEU A 259 -17.50 -7.44 0.82
C LEU A 259 -17.89 -6.20 -0.01
N SER A 260 -19.14 -6.10 -0.46
CA SER A 260 -19.69 -4.90 -1.13
C SER A 260 -19.60 -3.60 -0.29
N GLU A 261 -19.42 -3.70 1.03
CA GLU A 261 -19.20 -2.52 1.88
C GLU A 261 -17.84 -1.86 1.66
N VAL A 262 -16.89 -2.61 1.08
CA VAL A 262 -15.52 -2.14 0.79
C VAL A 262 -15.23 -1.99 -0.70
N GLU A 263 -16.22 -2.27 -1.54
CA GLU A 263 -16.09 -2.17 -2.99
C GLU A 263 -15.84 -0.73 -3.46
N GLY A 264 -14.83 -0.54 -4.30
CA GLY A 264 -14.41 0.76 -4.80
C GLY A 264 -13.51 1.56 -3.86
N GLY A 265 -13.20 1.02 -2.67
CA GLY A 265 -12.29 1.64 -1.72
C GLY A 265 -10.84 1.72 -2.22
N TYR A 266 -10.08 2.66 -1.69
CA TYR A 266 -8.70 2.91 -2.07
C TYR A 266 -7.72 2.09 -1.22
N LEU A 267 -6.81 1.37 -1.84
CA LEU A 267 -5.74 0.67 -1.14
C LEU A 267 -4.44 1.48 -1.10
N GLY A 268 -3.99 2.12 -2.15
CA GLY A 268 -2.71 2.85 -2.29
C GLY A 268 -1.74 2.71 -1.08
N LEU A 269 -0.54 3.09 -1.13
CA LEU A 269 0.43 2.92 -0.03
C LEU A 269 0.50 1.46 0.49
N ALA A 270 0.60 0.53 -0.44
CA ALA A 270 0.53 -0.91 -0.18
C ALA A 270 1.91 -1.56 0.05
N MET A 271 2.98 -0.78 0.06
CA MET A 271 4.37 -1.26 0.14
C MET A 271 4.73 -2.21 -1.04
N ASP A 272 4.18 -1.92 -2.21
CA ASP A 272 4.37 -2.57 -3.50
C ASP A 272 5.51 -1.93 -4.30
#